data_36e8619af280c133162f91f62cb15bb5
#
_entry.id   36e8619af280c133162f91f62cb15bb5
#
_cell.length_a   1.000
_cell.length_b   1.000
_cell.length_c   1.000
_cell.angle_alpha   90.00
_cell.angle_beta   90.00
_cell.angle_gamma   90.00
#
_symmetry.space_group_name_H-M   'P 1'
#
loop_
_entity.id
_entity.type
_entity.pdbx_description
1 polymer ?
#
loop_
_entity_poly.entity_id
_entity_poly.type
_entity_poly.pdbx_seq_one_letter_code
_entity_poly.pdbx_strand_id
1 'polypeptide(L)'
;MIRLLREKGAGRVVVGDLSGVQFVRFQKDSLTGSTRALMVESGIARAAQEAGAEVMAFEEAGWDAFTPETPRDGPSWTAPILMPDAVTAADHIVLMPRCARHVLAGSTLGLKAAVGWWRTDSRYEYHHDAATFSRKTAESNTVPSLLAKQRLVLTSATRVLSTFGPDQGYVAEPETGLVIASESVVSHDMVSLAWLLENQQLATPRENLEGVLNDPNQSETIVNLMNRVVTLWLGGGLGGALSAETLERYDLDSVWSDRVLRAAFRIKGGVPSLDLSPIDSSVPSDVRERIGAATTLSSI
;
A
#
# COMPACT_ATOMS: atom_id res chain seq x y z
N MET A 1 12.94 0.79 -13.95
CA MET A 1 13.55 0.14 -12.77
C MET A 1 14.28 -1.16 -13.11
N ILE A 2 13.67 -2.19 -13.67
CA ILE A 2 14.32 -3.51 -13.91
C ILE A 2 15.61 -3.38 -14.71
N ARG A 3 15.59 -2.67 -15.84
CA ARG A 3 16.81 -2.43 -16.67
C ARG A 3 17.91 -1.75 -15.87
N LEU A 4 17.56 -0.71 -15.08
CA LEU A 4 18.51 -0.02 -14.21
C LEU A 4 19.14 -0.96 -13.17
N LEU A 5 18.34 -1.83 -12.55
CA LEU A 5 18.86 -2.83 -11.61
C LEU A 5 19.84 -3.80 -12.29
N ARG A 6 19.52 -4.24 -13.51
CA ARG A 6 20.41 -5.10 -14.31
C ARG A 6 21.72 -4.38 -14.67
N GLU A 7 21.65 -3.13 -15.11
CA GLU A 7 22.82 -2.29 -15.41
C GLU A 7 23.70 -2.07 -14.16
N LYS A 8 23.10 -2.06 -12.96
CA LYS A 8 23.81 -1.97 -11.67
C LYS A 8 24.28 -3.30 -11.12
N GLY A 9 24.15 -4.39 -11.89
CA GLY A 9 24.73 -5.70 -11.55
C GLY A 9 23.78 -6.67 -10.83
N ALA A 10 22.47 -6.40 -10.80
CA ALA A 10 21.52 -7.36 -10.25
C ALA A 10 21.51 -8.64 -11.09
N GLY A 11 21.92 -9.76 -10.48
CA GLY A 11 21.98 -11.07 -11.13
C GLY A 11 20.59 -11.64 -11.43
N ARG A 12 19.65 -11.44 -10.51
CA ARG A 12 18.25 -11.87 -10.62
C ARG A 12 17.33 -10.73 -10.22
N VAL A 13 16.28 -10.48 -11.00
CA VAL A 13 15.24 -9.52 -10.68
C VAL A 13 13.90 -10.22 -10.76
N VAL A 14 13.10 -10.13 -9.71
CA VAL A 14 11.77 -10.72 -9.59
C VAL A 14 10.76 -9.61 -9.40
N VAL A 15 9.67 -9.65 -10.16
CA VAL A 15 8.46 -8.84 -9.93
C VAL A 15 7.41 -9.77 -9.35
N GLY A 16 7.08 -9.57 -8.08
CA GLY A 16 6.19 -10.46 -7.33
C GLY A 16 5.05 -9.74 -6.64
N ASP A 17 3.91 -10.41 -6.54
CA ASP A 17 2.72 -9.93 -5.84
C ASP A 17 1.84 -11.11 -5.35
N LEU A 18 0.92 -10.80 -4.44
CA LEU A 18 -0.24 -11.60 -4.11
C LEU A 18 -1.45 -10.66 -4.07
N SER A 19 -2.28 -10.74 -5.07
CA SER A 19 -3.39 -9.82 -5.31
C SER A 19 -4.42 -9.77 -4.17
N GLY A 20 -5.20 -8.71 -4.15
CA GLY A 20 -6.24 -8.49 -3.15
C GLY A 20 -7.26 -9.65 -3.06
N VAL A 21 -7.77 -9.90 -1.88
CA VAL A 21 -8.67 -11.04 -1.57
C VAL A 21 -9.96 -11.06 -2.37
N GLN A 22 -10.39 -9.93 -2.90
CA GLN A 22 -11.55 -9.88 -3.81
C GLN A 22 -11.30 -10.60 -5.14
N PHE A 23 -10.04 -10.71 -5.57
CA PHE A 23 -9.65 -11.35 -6.83
C PHE A 23 -8.99 -12.71 -6.62
N VAL A 24 -8.19 -12.85 -5.53
CA VAL A 24 -7.45 -14.07 -5.24
C VAL A 24 -7.72 -14.50 -3.81
N ARG A 25 -8.41 -15.63 -3.66
CA ARG A 25 -8.68 -16.26 -2.37
C ARG A 25 -7.76 -17.45 -2.20
N PHE A 26 -6.73 -17.26 -1.39
CA PHE A 26 -5.70 -18.23 -1.13
C PHE A 26 -5.87 -18.77 0.28
N GLN A 27 -6.27 -20.03 0.38
CA GLN A 27 -6.46 -20.77 1.62
C GLN A 27 -5.60 -22.03 1.60
N LYS A 28 -5.43 -22.65 2.75
CA LYS A 28 -4.57 -23.84 2.86
C LYS A 28 -4.94 -24.95 1.86
N ASP A 29 -6.23 -25.18 1.68
CA ASP A 29 -6.75 -26.29 0.88
C ASP A 29 -7.49 -25.82 -0.38
N SER A 30 -7.45 -24.54 -0.69
CA SER A 30 -8.14 -23.99 -1.85
C SER A 30 -7.52 -22.70 -2.38
N LEU A 31 -7.56 -22.55 -3.69
CA LEU A 31 -7.14 -21.35 -4.40
C LEU A 31 -8.20 -20.98 -5.43
N THR A 32 -8.67 -19.74 -5.39
CA THR A 32 -9.59 -19.18 -6.40
C THR A 32 -9.02 -17.88 -6.92
N GLY A 33 -9.02 -17.70 -8.23
CA GLY A 33 -8.37 -16.56 -8.89
C GLY A 33 -6.88 -16.81 -9.13
N SER A 34 -6.20 -15.83 -9.71
CA SER A 34 -4.77 -15.92 -10.03
C SER A 34 -4.15 -14.53 -10.09
N THR A 35 -3.17 -14.26 -9.23
CA THR A 35 -2.35 -13.04 -9.31
C THR A 35 -1.63 -12.96 -10.65
N ARG A 36 -1.12 -14.08 -11.17
CA ARG A 36 -0.46 -14.12 -12.46
C ARG A 36 -1.37 -13.67 -13.59
N ALA A 37 -2.63 -14.12 -13.61
CA ALA A 37 -3.60 -13.69 -14.62
C ALA A 37 -3.83 -12.19 -14.59
N LEU A 38 -3.98 -11.61 -13.40
CA LEU A 38 -4.13 -10.17 -13.21
C LEU A 38 -2.87 -9.39 -13.61
N MET A 39 -1.68 -9.91 -13.34
CA MET A 39 -0.43 -9.30 -13.79
C MET A 39 -0.29 -9.34 -15.33
N VAL A 40 -0.81 -10.38 -15.98
CA VAL A 40 -0.85 -10.47 -17.45
C VAL A 40 -1.87 -9.47 -18.01
N GLU A 41 -3.08 -9.45 -17.48
CA GLU A 41 -4.16 -8.57 -17.92
C GLU A 41 -3.79 -7.08 -17.76
N SER A 42 -3.16 -6.72 -16.65
CA SER A 42 -2.67 -5.35 -16.40
C SER A 42 -1.45 -4.94 -17.22
N GLY A 43 -0.82 -5.89 -17.91
CA GLY A 43 0.42 -5.68 -18.68
C GLY A 43 1.70 -5.68 -17.84
N ILE A 44 1.61 -5.77 -16.52
CA ILE A 44 2.78 -5.80 -15.61
C ILE A 44 3.69 -6.99 -15.93
N ALA A 45 3.11 -8.19 -16.13
CA ALA A 45 3.87 -9.39 -16.42
C ALA A 45 4.67 -9.24 -17.73
N ARG A 46 4.03 -8.73 -18.79
CA ARG A 46 4.70 -8.48 -20.08
C ARG A 46 5.84 -7.47 -19.93
N ALA A 47 5.58 -6.33 -19.31
CA ALA A 47 6.59 -5.29 -19.11
C ALA A 47 7.78 -5.79 -18.26
N ALA A 48 7.53 -6.61 -17.25
CA ALA A 48 8.57 -7.21 -16.43
C ALA A 48 9.45 -8.18 -17.24
N GLN A 49 8.83 -9.09 -17.98
CA GLN A 49 9.52 -10.08 -18.82
C GLN A 49 10.33 -9.43 -19.96
N GLU A 50 9.76 -8.45 -20.65
CA GLU A 50 10.46 -7.67 -21.70
C GLU A 50 11.66 -6.90 -21.15
N ALA A 51 11.62 -6.53 -19.87
CA ALA A 51 12.74 -5.89 -19.19
C ALA A 51 13.74 -6.89 -18.56
N GLY A 52 13.50 -8.20 -18.68
CA GLY A 52 14.39 -9.26 -18.21
C GLY A 52 14.17 -9.68 -16.75
N ALA A 53 13.01 -9.43 -16.16
CA ALA A 53 12.65 -9.93 -14.84
C ALA A 53 11.81 -11.21 -14.91
N GLU A 54 11.89 -12.00 -13.84
CA GLU A 54 10.96 -13.09 -13.57
C GLU A 54 9.65 -12.52 -12.99
N VAL A 55 8.52 -13.16 -13.30
CA VAL A 55 7.22 -12.81 -12.72
C VAL A 55 6.81 -13.93 -11.76
N MET A 56 6.45 -13.54 -10.52
CA MET A 56 6.08 -14.48 -9.47
C MET A 56 4.74 -14.08 -8.85
N ALA A 57 3.78 -14.97 -8.89
CA ALA A 57 2.58 -14.91 -8.07
C ALA A 57 2.84 -15.72 -6.81
N PHE A 58 2.82 -15.09 -5.63
CA PHE A 58 3.30 -15.73 -4.40
C PHE A 58 2.43 -16.92 -3.97
N GLU A 59 1.14 -16.90 -4.28
CA GLU A 59 0.25 -18.04 -4.01
C GLU A 59 0.61 -19.32 -4.78
N GLU A 60 1.28 -19.19 -5.93
CA GLU A 60 1.68 -20.35 -6.76
C GLU A 60 2.80 -21.18 -6.11
N ALA A 61 3.56 -20.59 -5.17
CA ALA A 61 4.57 -21.32 -4.42
C ALA A 61 3.97 -22.25 -3.34
N GLY A 62 2.67 -22.11 -3.07
CA GLY A 62 1.93 -22.92 -2.11
C GLY A 62 1.88 -22.32 -0.70
N TRP A 63 1.01 -22.91 0.13
CA TRP A 63 0.72 -22.41 1.47
C TRP A 63 1.93 -22.38 2.40
N ASP A 64 2.83 -23.34 2.27
CA ASP A 64 3.98 -23.50 3.17
C ASP A 64 5.22 -22.69 2.72
N ALA A 65 5.14 -21.95 1.60
CA ALA A 65 6.21 -21.11 1.08
C ALA A 65 6.18 -19.68 1.67
N PHE A 66 5.96 -19.60 2.99
CA PHE A 66 5.90 -18.34 3.74
C PHE A 66 6.64 -18.45 5.07
N THR A 67 7.59 -17.57 5.27
CA THR A 67 8.39 -17.48 6.50
C THR A 67 7.71 -16.55 7.52
N PRO A 68 7.58 -16.97 8.81
CA PRO A 68 7.07 -16.10 9.86
C PRO A 68 8.09 -15.02 10.24
N GLU A 69 7.67 -13.77 10.22
CA GLU A 69 8.47 -12.63 10.67
C GLU A 69 7.70 -11.81 11.71
N THR A 70 8.31 -11.60 12.87
CA THR A 70 7.72 -10.74 13.92
C THR A 70 8.18 -9.30 13.73
N PRO A 71 7.26 -8.34 13.61
CA PRO A 71 7.62 -6.92 13.61
C PRO A 71 8.42 -6.57 14.86
N ARG A 72 9.56 -5.90 14.71
CA ARG A 72 10.42 -5.50 15.84
C ARG A 72 9.70 -4.52 16.77
N ASP A 73 8.97 -3.59 16.19
CA ASP A 73 8.21 -2.54 16.87
C ASP A 73 6.71 -2.73 16.57
N GLY A 74 6.17 -3.89 16.96
CA GLY A 74 4.85 -4.33 16.53
C GLY A 74 3.96 -4.88 17.65
N PRO A 75 3.67 -4.12 18.73
CA PRO A 75 2.87 -4.62 19.85
C PRO A 75 1.40 -4.89 19.49
N SER A 76 0.94 -4.42 18.33
CA SER A 76 -0.44 -4.66 17.88
C SER A 76 -0.64 -6.02 17.21
N TRP A 77 0.44 -6.67 16.75
CA TRP A 77 0.39 -7.99 16.13
C TRP A 77 0.40 -9.09 17.18
N THR A 78 -0.54 -10.02 17.11
CA THR A 78 -0.64 -11.16 18.03
C THR A 78 0.11 -12.39 17.53
N ALA A 79 0.29 -12.49 16.21
CA ALA A 79 1.06 -13.55 15.56
C ALA A 79 2.12 -12.94 14.62
N PRO A 80 3.19 -13.71 14.28
CA PRO A 80 4.13 -13.32 13.24
C PRO A 80 3.43 -13.12 11.89
N ILE A 81 3.93 -12.17 11.10
CA ILE A 81 3.47 -11.94 9.73
C ILE A 81 4.10 -13.01 8.82
N LEU A 82 3.28 -13.68 8.04
CA LEU A 82 3.72 -14.71 7.09
C LEU A 82 4.12 -14.04 5.77
N MET A 83 5.44 -13.85 5.60
CA MET A 83 6.06 -13.23 4.43
C MET A 83 6.44 -14.30 3.39
N PRO A 84 6.29 -14.06 2.07
CA PRO A 84 6.71 -15.04 1.06
C PRO A 84 8.20 -15.34 1.17
N ASP A 85 8.58 -16.60 1.03
CA ASP A 85 9.99 -17.03 1.07
C ASP A 85 10.84 -16.31 0.02
N ALA A 86 10.25 -16.00 -1.14
CA ALA A 86 10.92 -15.21 -2.16
C ALA A 86 11.30 -13.79 -1.70
N VAL A 87 10.50 -13.18 -0.82
CA VAL A 87 10.79 -11.86 -0.24
C VAL A 87 11.86 -11.98 0.84
N THR A 88 11.73 -12.99 1.71
CA THR A 88 12.72 -13.22 2.79
C THR A 88 14.08 -13.68 2.27
N ALA A 89 14.14 -14.32 1.09
CA ALA A 89 15.38 -14.74 0.44
C ALA A 89 16.02 -13.63 -0.44
N ALA A 90 15.29 -12.57 -0.79
CA ALA A 90 15.86 -11.50 -1.61
C ALA A 90 16.97 -10.73 -0.89
N ASP A 91 17.99 -10.28 -1.62
CA ASP A 91 19.06 -9.42 -1.09
C ASP A 91 18.59 -7.95 -0.94
N HIS A 92 17.75 -7.51 -1.86
CA HIS A 92 17.22 -6.14 -1.91
C HIS A 92 15.75 -6.15 -2.28
N ILE A 93 14.99 -5.25 -1.69
CA ILE A 93 13.56 -5.07 -1.92
C ILE A 93 13.31 -3.64 -2.42
N VAL A 94 12.61 -3.52 -3.55
CA VAL A 94 12.05 -2.26 -4.04
C VAL A 94 10.54 -2.36 -3.92
N LEU A 95 9.94 -1.47 -3.14
CA LEU A 95 8.48 -1.35 -3.06
C LEU A 95 7.98 -0.50 -4.23
N MET A 96 6.97 -0.99 -4.94
CA MET A 96 6.34 -0.27 -6.05
C MET A 96 4.83 -0.10 -5.81
N PRO A 97 4.44 0.72 -4.83
CA PRO A 97 3.03 0.90 -4.47
C PRO A 97 2.28 1.72 -5.52
N ARG A 98 0.97 1.61 -5.48
CA ARG A 98 0.05 2.53 -6.17
C ARG A 98 -0.07 3.83 -5.38
N CYS A 99 -0.33 4.94 -6.06
CA CYS A 99 -0.79 6.18 -5.43
C CYS A 99 -2.32 6.21 -5.51
N ALA A 100 -2.99 5.77 -4.42
CA ALA A 100 -4.43 5.58 -4.46
C ALA A 100 -5.09 5.76 -3.09
N ARG A 101 -6.35 6.22 -3.09
CA ARG A 101 -7.25 6.12 -1.94
C ARG A 101 -7.56 4.65 -1.63
N HIS A 102 -8.00 4.39 -0.41
CA HIS A 102 -8.38 3.05 0.03
C HIS A 102 -9.50 3.13 1.07
N VAL A 103 -10.58 2.40 0.82
CA VAL A 103 -11.79 2.44 1.65
C VAL A 103 -11.54 2.14 3.14
N LEU A 104 -10.61 1.26 3.48
CA LEU A 104 -10.33 0.87 4.86
C LEU A 104 -9.13 1.64 5.46
N ALA A 105 -8.09 1.86 4.66
CA ALA A 105 -6.83 2.42 5.14
C ALA A 105 -6.72 3.94 4.98
N GLY A 106 -7.65 4.57 4.29
CA GLY A 106 -7.53 5.95 3.84
C GLY A 106 -6.74 6.07 2.55
N SER A 107 -5.55 5.52 2.50
CA SER A 107 -4.70 5.45 1.31
C SER A 107 -4.02 4.08 1.16
N THR A 108 -3.55 3.77 -0.05
CA THR A 108 -2.64 2.66 -0.32
C THR A 108 -1.40 3.23 -0.97
N LEU A 109 -0.31 3.23 -0.21
CA LEU A 109 0.99 3.80 -0.54
C LEU A 109 2.10 2.83 -0.07
N GLY A 110 3.32 3.31 0.14
CA GLY A 110 4.48 2.50 0.49
C GLY A 110 4.35 1.73 1.80
N LEU A 111 3.87 2.37 2.87
CA LEU A 111 3.67 1.72 4.18
C LEU A 111 2.69 0.54 4.13
N LYS A 112 1.75 0.57 3.18
CA LYS A 112 0.78 -0.50 2.98
C LYS A 112 1.19 -1.49 1.88
N ALA A 113 2.27 -1.27 1.15
CA ALA A 113 2.65 -2.08 -0.01
C ALA A 113 2.83 -3.57 0.36
N ALA A 114 3.51 -3.86 1.45
CA ALA A 114 3.79 -5.23 1.88
C ALA A 114 2.55 -6.03 2.27
N VAL A 115 1.41 -5.39 2.58
CA VAL A 115 0.13 -6.10 2.83
C VAL A 115 -0.27 -6.99 1.66
N GLY A 116 0.09 -6.57 0.43
CA GLY A 116 -0.09 -7.33 -0.79
C GLY A 116 0.68 -8.67 -0.85
N TRP A 117 1.65 -8.89 0.03
CA TRP A 117 2.49 -10.09 0.02
C TRP A 117 2.08 -11.14 1.07
N TRP A 118 1.42 -10.71 2.15
CA TRP A 118 1.19 -11.58 3.29
C TRP A 118 0.27 -12.75 2.96
N ARG A 119 0.55 -13.88 3.61
CA ARG A 119 -0.36 -15.01 3.59
C ARG A 119 -1.71 -14.65 4.21
N THR A 120 -2.74 -15.35 3.80
CA THR A 120 -4.14 -15.05 4.14
C THR A 120 -4.41 -14.95 5.64
N ASP A 121 -3.79 -15.75 6.48
CA ASP A 121 -3.95 -15.70 7.93
C ASP A 121 -3.44 -14.39 8.55
N SER A 122 -2.30 -13.87 8.07
CA SER A 122 -1.83 -12.54 8.48
C SER A 122 -2.76 -11.42 7.98
N ARG A 123 -3.29 -11.55 6.77
CA ARG A 123 -4.31 -10.61 6.27
C ARG A 123 -5.61 -10.73 7.08
N TYR A 124 -5.98 -11.93 7.55
CA TYR A 124 -7.14 -12.13 8.40
C TYR A 124 -7.00 -11.41 9.73
N GLU A 125 -5.90 -11.62 10.47
CA GLU A 125 -5.63 -10.89 11.72
C GLU A 125 -5.68 -9.36 11.50
N TYR A 126 -5.07 -8.89 10.43
CA TYR A 126 -5.02 -7.47 10.07
C TYR A 126 -6.42 -6.85 9.90
N HIS A 127 -7.36 -7.57 9.28
CA HIS A 127 -8.72 -7.11 9.04
C HIS A 127 -9.67 -7.40 10.20
N HIS A 128 -9.47 -8.51 10.91
CA HIS A 128 -10.27 -8.87 12.06
C HIS A 128 -10.06 -7.90 13.23
N ASP A 129 -8.81 -7.56 13.52
CA ASP A 129 -8.44 -6.64 14.60
C ASP A 129 -8.40 -5.18 14.10
N ALA A 130 -9.50 -4.74 13.54
CA ALA A 130 -9.60 -3.50 12.79
C ALA A 130 -9.32 -2.23 13.61
N ALA A 131 -9.51 -2.25 14.93
CA ALA A 131 -9.16 -1.14 15.82
C ALA A 131 -7.64 -0.82 15.80
N THR A 132 -6.81 -1.80 15.43
CA THR A 132 -5.36 -1.64 15.32
C THR A 132 -4.84 -1.50 13.89
N PHE A 133 -5.73 -1.48 12.90
CA PHE A 133 -5.42 -1.53 11.47
C PHE A 133 -4.31 -0.55 11.04
N SER A 134 -4.44 0.73 11.35
CA SER A 134 -3.43 1.73 10.99
C SER A 134 -2.09 1.51 11.69
N ARG A 135 -2.12 1.07 12.96
CA ARG A 135 -0.91 0.72 13.71
C ARG A 135 -0.24 -0.51 13.11
N LYS A 136 -0.98 -1.59 12.87
CA LYS A 136 -0.48 -2.80 12.22
C LYS A 136 0.15 -2.52 10.85
N THR A 137 -0.44 -1.58 10.07
CA THR A 137 0.14 -1.16 8.80
C THR A 137 1.53 -0.54 8.98
N ALA A 138 1.71 0.36 9.93
CA ALA A 138 3.00 0.99 10.19
C ALA A 138 4.02 0.00 10.79
N GLU A 139 3.59 -0.80 11.76
CA GLU A 139 4.40 -1.81 12.46
C GLU A 139 4.91 -2.89 11.52
N SER A 140 4.12 -3.30 10.52
CA SER A 140 4.53 -4.31 9.54
C SER A 140 5.77 -3.93 8.73
N ASN A 141 6.10 -2.65 8.65
CA ASN A 141 7.34 -2.20 8.01
C ASN A 141 8.58 -2.37 8.91
N THR A 142 8.40 -2.92 10.11
CA THR A 142 9.50 -3.25 11.03
C THR A 142 9.84 -4.74 11.07
N VAL A 143 9.27 -5.55 10.16
CA VAL A 143 9.70 -6.95 9.99
C VAL A 143 11.16 -7.03 9.52
N PRO A 144 11.90 -8.09 9.92
CA PRO A 144 13.31 -8.23 9.61
C PRO A 144 13.68 -8.04 8.14
N SER A 145 12.91 -8.64 7.23
CA SER A 145 13.16 -8.52 5.78
C SER A 145 13.09 -7.09 5.28
N LEU A 146 12.06 -6.32 5.67
CA LEU A 146 11.92 -4.94 5.24
C LEU A 146 12.98 -4.04 5.88
N LEU A 147 13.24 -4.19 7.18
CA LEU A 147 14.27 -3.40 7.85
C LEU A 147 15.68 -3.59 7.24
N ALA A 148 16.01 -4.83 6.89
CA ALA A 148 17.34 -5.16 6.40
C ALA A 148 17.51 -4.93 4.89
N LYS A 149 16.44 -5.04 4.09
CA LYS A 149 16.55 -5.24 2.63
C LYS A 149 15.78 -4.23 1.79
N GLN A 150 14.81 -3.50 2.34
CA GLN A 150 14.13 -2.44 1.61
C GLN A 150 15.13 -1.30 1.33
N ARG A 151 15.29 -0.97 0.04
CA ARG A 151 16.25 0.05 -0.42
C ARG A 151 15.58 1.24 -1.06
N LEU A 152 14.43 1.02 -1.66
CA LEU A 152 13.75 2.04 -2.43
C LEU A 152 12.24 1.81 -2.37
N VAL A 153 11.49 2.89 -2.32
CA VAL A 153 10.07 2.93 -2.64
C VAL A 153 9.92 3.80 -3.87
N LEU A 154 9.24 3.30 -4.89
CA LEU A 154 9.06 3.98 -6.17
C LEU A 154 7.60 3.90 -6.61
N THR A 155 6.96 5.03 -6.79
CA THR A 155 5.57 5.11 -7.26
C THR A 155 5.48 5.89 -8.56
N SER A 156 4.78 5.34 -9.55
CA SER A 156 4.28 6.13 -10.67
C SER A 156 2.95 6.76 -10.25
N ALA A 157 2.95 8.08 -10.11
CA ALA A 157 1.80 8.89 -9.72
C ALA A 157 1.35 9.82 -10.87
N THR A 158 1.52 9.32 -12.11
CA THR A 158 1.02 9.97 -13.33
C THR A 158 -0.50 9.83 -13.48
N ARG A 159 -1.06 8.81 -12.82
CA ARG A 159 -2.48 8.56 -12.65
C ARG A 159 -2.72 8.21 -11.20
N VAL A 160 -3.73 8.85 -10.60
CA VAL A 160 -3.97 8.76 -9.16
C VAL A 160 -5.41 8.34 -8.93
N LEU A 161 -5.64 7.22 -8.24
CA LEU A 161 -6.98 6.84 -7.82
C LEU A 161 -7.38 7.68 -6.62
N SER A 162 -8.09 8.78 -6.86
CA SER A 162 -8.27 9.87 -5.91
C SER A 162 -9.52 9.77 -5.03
N THR A 163 -10.39 8.78 -5.28
CA THR A 163 -11.61 8.55 -4.48
C THR A 163 -11.69 7.11 -3.97
N PHE A 164 -12.82 6.47 -4.00
CA PHE A 164 -13.08 5.14 -3.47
C PHE A 164 -12.11 4.06 -4.00
N GLY A 165 -11.06 3.74 -3.26
CA GLY A 165 -10.09 2.69 -3.60
C GLY A 165 -10.31 1.39 -2.81
N PRO A 166 -9.58 0.31 -3.13
CA PRO A 166 -8.38 0.31 -3.99
C PRO A 166 -8.63 0.11 -5.48
N ASP A 167 -9.81 -0.32 -5.92
CA ASP A 167 -10.01 -0.79 -7.31
C ASP A 167 -11.08 -0.01 -8.07
N GLN A 168 -11.86 0.78 -7.36
CA GLN A 168 -12.91 1.60 -7.95
C GLN A 168 -12.79 3.05 -7.47
N GLY A 169 -13.30 3.98 -8.26
CA GLY A 169 -13.29 5.39 -7.94
C GLY A 169 -12.86 6.23 -9.13
N TYR A 170 -12.66 7.50 -8.89
CA TYR A 170 -12.18 8.44 -9.90
C TYR A 170 -10.67 8.38 -10.03
N VAL A 171 -10.19 8.22 -11.26
CA VAL A 171 -8.77 8.29 -11.58
C VAL A 171 -8.47 9.70 -12.08
N ALA A 172 -7.76 10.47 -11.28
CA ALA A 172 -7.22 11.76 -11.69
C ALA A 172 -6.00 11.55 -12.60
N GLU A 173 -5.93 12.34 -13.66
CA GLU A 173 -4.80 12.41 -14.58
C GLU A 173 -4.27 13.84 -14.55
N PRO A 174 -3.38 14.16 -13.61
CA PRO A 174 -2.81 15.50 -13.51
C PRO A 174 -1.99 15.84 -14.76
N GLU A 175 -1.99 17.11 -15.17
CA GLU A 175 -1.20 17.58 -16.32
C GLU A 175 0.30 17.28 -16.12
N THR A 176 0.78 17.43 -14.89
CA THR A 176 2.13 17.01 -14.49
C THR A 176 2.04 15.66 -13.79
N GLY A 177 2.41 14.61 -14.48
CA GLY A 177 2.54 13.30 -13.84
C GLY A 177 3.84 13.20 -13.06
N LEU A 178 3.79 12.61 -11.84
CA LEU A 178 4.97 12.43 -11.01
C LEU A 178 5.43 10.97 -10.98
N VAL A 179 6.76 10.79 -10.88
CA VAL A 179 7.37 9.57 -10.37
C VAL A 179 8.04 9.95 -9.05
N ILE A 180 7.60 9.32 -7.96
CA ILE A 180 8.03 9.62 -6.61
C ILE A 180 8.92 8.48 -6.12
N ALA A 181 10.13 8.80 -5.68
CA ALA A 181 11.10 7.82 -5.18
C ALA A 181 11.71 8.28 -3.85
N SER A 182 11.92 7.34 -2.93
CA SER A 182 12.61 7.59 -1.66
C SER A 182 13.19 6.30 -1.09
N GLU A 183 14.31 6.39 -0.40
CA GLU A 183 14.84 5.30 0.43
C GLU A 183 14.01 5.11 1.70
N SER A 184 13.36 6.17 2.19
CA SER A 184 12.46 6.13 3.34
C SER A 184 11.02 5.95 2.90
N VAL A 185 10.38 4.85 3.32
CA VAL A 185 8.97 4.60 3.06
C VAL A 185 8.07 5.67 3.68
N VAL A 186 8.45 6.23 4.83
CA VAL A 186 7.69 7.29 5.50
C VAL A 186 7.76 8.59 4.71
N SER A 187 8.96 9.00 4.30
CA SER A 187 9.16 10.20 3.47
C SER A 187 8.45 10.07 2.11
N HIS A 188 8.52 8.88 1.50
CA HIS A 188 7.79 8.59 0.27
C HIS A 188 6.29 8.79 0.45
N ASP A 189 5.72 8.27 1.54
CA ASP A 189 4.28 8.32 1.77
C ASP A 189 3.79 9.71 2.14
N MET A 190 4.60 10.52 2.82
CA MET A 190 4.27 11.93 3.06
C MET A 190 4.09 12.68 1.73
N VAL A 191 5.03 12.52 0.80
CA VAL A 191 4.98 13.17 -0.51
C VAL A 191 3.87 12.60 -1.38
N SER A 192 3.74 11.28 -1.42
CA SER A 192 2.71 10.60 -2.22
C SER A 192 1.30 10.91 -1.73
N LEU A 193 1.10 11.03 -0.41
CA LEU A 193 -0.20 11.40 0.16
C LEU A 193 -0.53 12.86 -0.11
N ALA A 194 0.44 13.78 0.01
CA ALA A 194 0.23 15.18 -0.35
C ALA A 194 -0.23 15.30 -1.82
N TRP A 195 0.44 14.59 -2.72
CA TRP A 195 0.07 14.53 -4.13
C TRP A 195 -1.30 13.90 -4.37
N LEU A 196 -1.62 12.81 -3.66
CA LEU A 196 -2.92 12.14 -3.74
C LEU A 196 -4.06 13.08 -3.34
N LEU A 197 -3.92 13.78 -2.21
CA LEU A 197 -4.94 14.68 -1.69
C LEU A 197 -5.12 15.92 -2.57
N GLU A 198 -4.03 16.47 -3.12
CA GLU A 198 -4.10 17.55 -4.08
C GLU A 198 -4.92 17.15 -5.33
N ASN A 199 -4.65 15.96 -5.86
CA ASN A 199 -5.34 15.46 -7.05
C ASN A 199 -6.77 14.95 -6.77
N GLN A 200 -7.14 14.72 -5.53
CA GLN A 200 -8.52 14.41 -5.15
C GLN A 200 -9.46 15.56 -5.50
N GLN A 201 -8.98 16.79 -5.47
CA GLN A 201 -9.76 17.97 -5.83
C GLN A 201 -10.15 18.01 -7.31
N LEU A 202 -9.46 17.25 -8.16
CA LEU A 202 -9.77 17.10 -9.58
C LEU A 202 -10.95 16.13 -9.83
N ALA A 203 -11.33 15.35 -8.80
CA ALA A 203 -12.46 14.45 -8.92
C ALA A 203 -13.74 15.24 -9.07
N THR A 204 -14.39 15.12 -10.23
CA THR A 204 -15.73 15.68 -10.41
C THR A 204 -16.72 14.89 -9.56
N PRO A 205 -17.50 15.53 -8.69
CA PRO A 205 -18.57 14.87 -7.98
C PRO A 205 -19.49 14.19 -9.01
N ARG A 206 -19.70 12.89 -8.89
CA ARG A 206 -20.80 12.25 -9.61
C ARG A 206 -22.06 12.68 -8.89
N GLU A 207 -22.95 13.33 -9.62
CA GLU A 207 -24.16 14.02 -9.10
C GLU A 207 -25.03 13.20 -8.13
N ASN A 208 -24.88 11.86 -8.09
CA ASN A 208 -25.67 10.97 -7.25
C ASN A 208 -24.86 10.19 -6.19
N LEU A 209 -23.57 10.45 -6.03
CA LEU A 209 -22.69 9.67 -5.17
C LEU A 209 -21.80 10.58 -4.31
N GLU A 210 -22.28 11.79 -4.04
CA GLU A 210 -21.58 12.77 -3.23
C GLU A 210 -21.31 12.27 -1.82
N GLY A 211 -20.12 12.54 -1.33
CA GLY A 211 -19.67 12.24 0.01
C GLY A 211 -19.07 10.83 0.13
N VAL A 212 -19.88 9.79 0.19
CA VAL A 212 -19.43 8.43 0.54
C VAL A 212 -18.50 7.79 -0.49
N LEU A 213 -18.71 8.00 -1.78
CA LEU A 213 -17.84 7.45 -2.83
C LEU A 213 -16.69 8.40 -3.19
N ASN A 214 -16.79 9.67 -2.84
CA ASN A 214 -15.69 10.62 -2.99
C ASN A 214 -14.70 10.52 -1.81
N ASP A 215 -15.21 10.25 -0.62
CA ASP A 215 -14.40 9.92 0.55
C ASP A 215 -15.05 8.79 1.36
N PRO A 216 -14.71 7.54 1.07
CA PRO A 216 -15.31 6.37 1.73
C PRO A 216 -15.05 6.36 3.25
N ASN A 217 -14.00 7.02 3.72
CA ASN A 217 -13.73 7.14 5.15
C ASN A 217 -14.74 8.02 5.89
N GLN A 218 -15.58 8.78 5.16
CA GLN A 218 -16.65 9.57 5.79
C GLN A 218 -17.81 8.72 6.30
N SER A 219 -17.95 7.47 5.88
CA SER A 219 -19.01 6.59 6.36
C SER A 219 -18.47 5.41 7.13
N GLU A 220 -18.54 5.51 8.46
CA GLU A 220 -18.16 4.41 9.36
C GLU A 220 -18.92 3.11 9.05
N THR A 221 -20.20 3.22 8.71
CA THR A 221 -21.04 2.07 8.33
C THR A 221 -20.50 1.35 7.10
N ILE A 222 -20.15 2.09 6.04
CA ILE A 222 -19.64 1.50 4.79
C ILE A 222 -18.26 0.91 5.00
N VAL A 223 -17.35 1.62 5.68
CA VAL A 223 -16.01 1.13 5.98
C VAL A 223 -16.10 -0.20 6.75
N ASN A 224 -16.93 -0.28 7.78
CA ASN A 224 -17.07 -1.48 8.59
C ASN A 224 -17.79 -2.61 7.85
N LEU A 225 -18.80 -2.31 7.02
CA LEU A 225 -19.44 -3.32 6.17
C LEU A 225 -18.41 -3.93 5.19
N MET A 226 -17.62 -3.10 4.53
CA MET A 226 -16.58 -3.57 3.60
C MET A 226 -15.52 -4.38 4.33
N ASN A 227 -15.10 -3.98 5.53
CA ASN A 227 -14.14 -4.74 6.32
C ASN A 227 -14.68 -6.13 6.71
N ARG A 228 -15.94 -6.24 7.10
CA ARG A 228 -16.59 -7.53 7.40
C ARG A 228 -16.64 -8.44 6.18
N VAL A 229 -16.93 -7.89 4.99
CA VAL A 229 -16.91 -8.65 3.73
C VAL A 229 -15.48 -9.15 3.44
N VAL A 230 -14.47 -8.33 3.62
CA VAL A 230 -13.07 -8.74 3.45
C VAL A 230 -12.68 -9.82 4.45
N THR A 231 -13.06 -9.69 5.71
CA THR A 231 -12.82 -10.69 6.77
C THR A 231 -13.48 -12.03 6.43
N LEU A 232 -14.71 -11.99 5.89
CA LEU A 232 -15.40 -13.19 5.39
C LEU A 232 -14.60 -13.88 4.26
N TRP A 233 -14.13 -13.12 3.29
CA TRP A 233 -13.35 -13.62 2.15
C TRP A 233 -11.98 -14.17 2.57
N LEU A 234 -11.40 -13.64 3.65
CA LEU A 234 -10.15 -14.13 4.23
C LEU A 234 -10.31 -15.43 5.03
N GLY A 235 -11.49 -16.03 5.02
CA GLY A 235 -11.74 -17.33 5.64
C GLY A 235 -12.29 -17.28 7.06
N GLY A 236 -12.62 -16.10 7.58
CA GLY A 236 -13.21 -15.94 8.92
C GLY A 236 -14.61 -16.48 9.08
N GLY A 237 -15.28 -16.82 7.97
CA GLY A 237 -16.69 -17.21 7.98
C GLY A 237 -17.60 -16.11 8.53
N LEU A 238 -18.88 -16.41 8.74
CA LEU A 238 -19.82 -15.45 9.31
C LEU A 238 -19.43 -15.04 10.75
N GLY A 239 -18.93 -15.99 11.54
CA GLY A 239 -18.49 -15.72 12.92
C GLY A 239 -17.37 -14.68 12.96
N GLY A 240 -16.29 -14.88 12.20
CA GLY A 240 -15.17 -13.95 12.12
C GLY A 240 -15.58 -12.58 11.55
N ALA A 241 -16.45 -12.55 10.54
CA ALA A 241 -16.94 -11.30 9.99
C ALA A 241 -17.80 -10.51 11.00
N LEU A 242 -18.61 -11.18 11.80
CA LEU A 242 -19.45 -10.53 12.82
C LEU A 242 -18.66 -10.10 14.06
N SER A 243 -17.59 -10.82 14.43
CA SER A 243 -16.72 -10.51 15.55
C SER A 243 -15.58 -9.54 15.19
N ALA A 244 -15.40 -9.21 13.92
CA ALA A 244 -14.38 -8.25 13.51
C ALA A 244 -14.58 -6.91 14.22
N GLU A 245 -13.50 -6.35 14.75
CA GLU A 245 -13.48 -5.04 15.37
C GLU A 245 -13.88 -3.95 14.39
N THR A 246 -14.34 -2.83 14.91
CA THR A 246 -14.74 -1.69 14.09
C THR A 246 -13.55 -0.77 13.80
N LEU A 247 -13.48 -0.33 12.55
CA LEU A 247 -12.65 0.80 12.13
C LEU A 247 -13.34 2.09 12.52
N GLU A 248 -12.65 2.94 13.25
CA GLU A 248 -13.14 4.28 13.54
C GLU A 248 -12.99 5.16 12.31
N ARG A 249 -14.02 5.95 12.05
CA ARG A 249 -13.96 7.00 11.02
C ARG A 249 -12.89 8.05 11.36
N TYR A 250 -12.23 8.58 10.34
CA TYR A 250 -11.42 9.79 10.43
C TYR A 250 -11.41 10.55 9.09
N ASP A 251 -11.22 11.85 9.18
CA ASP A 251 -11.10 12.68 7.99
C ASP A 251 -9.64 12.66 7.54
N LEU A 252 -9.41 12.24 6.28
CA LEU A 252 -8.10 12.25 5.65
C LEU A 252 -8.01 13.47 4.73
N ASP A 253 -7.73 14.62 5.30
CA ASP A 253 -7.66 15.93 4.66
C ASP A 253 -6.24 16.48 4.53
N SER A 254 -5.30 15.88 5.22
CA SER A 254 -3.91 16.29 5.23
C SER A 254 -2.96 15.11 5.49
N VAL A 255 -1.69 15.28 5.19
CA VAL A 255 -0.63 14.32 5.55
C VAL A 255 -0.61 14.08 7.07
N TRP A 256 -0.98 15.10 7.86
CA TRP A 256 -0.93 15.09 9.31
C TRP A 256 -2.11 14.40 9.96
N SER A 257 -3.23 14.28 9.27
CA SER A 257 -4.41 13.54 9.74
C SER A 257 -4.31 12.04 9.46
N ASP A 258 -3.40 11.58 8.59
CA ASP A 258 -3.24 10.17 8.26
C ASP A 258 -2.79 9.33 9.47
N ARG A 259 -3.60 8.33 9.81
CA ARG A 259 -3.36 7.49 11.00
C ARG A 259 -2.17 6.55 10.82
N VAL A 260 -1.90 6.09 9.59
CA VAL A 260 -0.77 5.20 9.29
C VAL A 260 0.54 5.96 9.42
N LEU A 261 0.63 7.17 8.83
CA LEU A 261 1.79 8.04 8.97
C LEU A 261 2.04 8.44 10.42
N ARG A 262 0.99 8.81 11.17
CA ARG A 262 1.11 9.14 12.60
C ARG A 262 1.65 7.96 13.42
N ALA A 263 1.23 6.74 13.10
CA ALA A 263 1.78 5.54 13.74
C ALA A 263 3.25 5.33 13.33
N ALA A 264 3.59 5.50 12.05
CA ALA A 264 4.95 5.39 11.56
C ALA A 264 5.90 6.44 12.18
N PHE A 265 5.45 7.69 12.37
CA PHE A 265 6.21 8.71 13.07
C PHE A 265 6.56 8.31 14.51
N ARG A 266 5.61 7.72 15.24
CA ARG A 266 5.88 7.22 16.60
C ARG A 266 6.93 6.12 16.62
N ILE A 267 6.83 5.15 15.70
CA ILE A 267 7.78 4.05 15.57
C ILE A 267 9.19 4.56 15.22
N LYS A 268 9.27 5.58 14.36
CA LYS A 268 10.56 6.16 13.94
C LYS A 268 11.13 7.20 14.92
N GLY A 269 10.40 7.52 15.98
CA GLY A 269 10.82 8.52 16.98
C GLY A 269 10.66 9.97 16.53
N GLY A 270 9.86 10.23 15.49
CA GLY A 270 9.56 11.58 15.01
C GLY A 270 9.21 11.64 13.53
N VAL A 271 8.91 12.85 13.07
CA VAL A 271 8.67 13.16 11.67
C VAL A 271 10.01 13.30 10.96
N PRO A 272 10.24 12.59 9.82
CA PRO A 272 11.48 12.77 9.07
C PRO A 272 11.56 14.17 8.44
N SER A 273 12.75 14.71 8.34
CA SER A 273 13.00 15.87 7.49
C SER A 273 12.89 15.43 6.02
N LEU A 274 12.27 16.29 5.20
CA LEU A 274 12.15 16.05 3.77
C LEU A 274 13.05 17.02 2.99
N ASP A 275 13.77 16.49 2.03
CA ASP A 275 14.40 17.25 0.96
C ASP A 275 13.75 16.83 -0.37
N LEU A 276 13.02 17.75 -0.99
CA LEU A 276 12.38 17.53 -2.27
C LEU A 276 13.33 17.92 -3.40
N SER A 277 14.00 16.92 -3.95
CA SER A 277 14.97 17.08 -5.04
C SER A 277 14.39 16.63 -6.37
N PRO A 278 13.91 17.54 -7.24
CA PRO A 278 13.51 17.16 -8.59
C PRO A 278 14.75 16.69 -9.37
N ILE A 279 14.60 15.55 -10.08
CA ILE A 279 15.71 14.96 -10.85
C ILE A 279 15.99 15.80 -12.12
N ASP A 280 14.94 16.44 -12.63
CA ASP A 280 15.03 17.26 -13.84
C ASP A 280 14.04 18.45 -13.76
N SER A 281 14.04 19.28 -14.81
CA SER A 281 13.19 20.46 -14.92
C SER A 281 11.73 20.15 -15.30
N SER A 282 11.34 18.89 -15.42
CA SER A 282 9.98 18.52 -15.80
C SER A 282 8.96 18.69 -14.65
N VAL A 283 9.45 18.77 -13.41
CA VAL A 283 8.61 19.07 -12.25
C VAL A 283 8.51 20.59 -12.06
N PRO A 284 7.34 21.20 -12.27
CA PRO A 284 7.15 22.63 -12.07
C PRO A 284 7.45 23.06 -10.63
N SER A 285 8.00 24.28 -10.46
CA SER A 285 8.37 24.80 -9.13
C SER A 285 7.18 24.93 -8.19
N ASP A 286 6.02 25.31 -8.72
CA ASP A 286 4.78 25.45 -7.97
C ASP A 286 4.26 24.10 -7.43
N VAL A 287 4.39 23.00 -8.18
CA VAL A 287 4.09 21.63 -7.71
C VAL A 287 4.99 21.29 -6.52
N ARG A 288 6.28 21.55 -6.65
CA ARG A 288 7.24 21.32 -5.56
C ARG A 288 6.91 22.15 -4.32
N GLU A 289 6.57 23.42 -4.50
CA GLU A 289 6.21 24.33 -3.41
C GLU A 289 4.93 23.87 -2.69
N ARG A 290 3.89 23.47 -3.41
CA ARG A 290 2.64 22.96 -2.83
C ARG A 290 2.88 21.66 -2.04
N ILE A 291 3.60 20.70 -2.60
CA ILE A 291 3.96 19.47 -1.90
C ILE A 291 4.80 19.80 -0.66
N GLY A 292 5.78 20.68 -0.78
CA GLY A 292 6.61 21.14 0.33
C GLY A 292 5.78 21.75 1.45
N ALA A 293 4.86 22.62 1.13
CA ALA A 293 3.95 23.23 2.09
C ALA A 293 3.06 22.21 2.79
N ALA A 294 2.49 21.24 2.04
CA ALA A 294 1.62 20.19 2.57
C ALA A 294 2.36 19.20 3.49
N THR A 295 3.68 19.07 3.31
CA THR A 295 4.52 18.13 4.08
C THR A 295 5.37 18.82 5.17
N THR A 296 5.27 20.11 5.31
CA THR A 296 5.91 20.88 6.39
C THR A 296 4.95 20.99 7.58
N LEU A 297 5.45 20.65 8.76
CA LEU A 297 4.68 20.83 10.00
C LEU A 297 4.57 22.35 10.25
N SER A 298 3.38 22.90 10.09
CA SER A 298 3.13 24.29 10.50
C SER A 298 3.28 24.36 12.01
N SER A 299 4.17 25.21 12.49
CA SER A 299 4.22 25.56 13.92
C SER A 299 2.87 26.16 14.29
N ILE A 300 2.08 25.42 15.06
CA ILE A 300 0.85 25.93 15.66
C ILE A 300 1.23 26.76 16.89
#